data_13013374389ac328a4a0106f24fa773d
#
_entry.id   13013374389ac328a4a0106f24fa773d
#
_cell.length_a   1.000
_cell.length_b   1.000
_cell.length_c   1.000
_cell.angle_alpha   90.00
_cell.angle_beta   90.00
_cell.angle_gamma   90.00
#
_symmetry.space_group_name_H-M   'P 1'
#
loop_
_entity.id
_entity.type
_entity.pdbx_description
1 polymer ?
#
loop_
_entity_poly.entity_id
_entity_poly.type
_entity_poly.pdbx_seq_one_letter_code
_entity_poly.pdbx_strand_id
1 'polypeptide(L)'
;MTPPLPDLVLYSRPGCHLCEDARATLEALLADRAARGLPSPGIVERDIEADDDLHRRYALTIPVVALGGRELALATTSAKLRAFLAEALDGEPPSRDAIATAVSWPR
;
A
#
# COMPACT_ATOMS: atom_id res chain seq x y z
N MET A 1 -16.36 18.66 -9.42
CA MET A 1 -16.19 18.15 -8.06
C MET A 1 -15.37 16.87 -8.08
N THR A 2 -14.36 16.80 -7.24
CA THR A 2 -13.48 15.65 -7.21
C THR A 2 -14.11 14.55 -6.37
N PRO A 3 -14.17 13.30 -6.85
CA PRO A 3 -14.70 12.24 -6.01
C PRO A 3 -13.78 11.99 -4.82
N PRO A 4 -14.33 11.49 -3.71
CA PRO A 4 -13.49 11.17 -2.56
C PRO A 4 -12.51 10.06 -2.90
N LEU A 5 -11.37 10.07 -2.21
CA LEU A 5 -10.38 9.01 -2.36
C LEU A 5 -10.93 7.72 -1.78
N PRO A 6 -10.64 6.58 -2.41
CA PRO A 6 -10.95 5.31 -1.77
C PRO A 6 -10.10 5.12 -0.53
N ASP A 7 -10.62 4.40 0.45
CA ASP A 7 -9.83 4.08 1.62
C ASP A 7 -8.72 3.10 1.28
N LEU A 8 -7.59 3.26 1.97
CA LEU A 8 -6.52 2.29 1.90
C LEU A 8 -6.83 1.18 2.90
N VAL A 9 -6.84 -0.06 2.44
CA VAL A 9 -7.16 -1.19 3.29
C VAL A 9 -5.88 -1.93 3.65
N LEU A 10 -5.68 -2.16 4.94
CA LEU A 10 -4.56 -2.98 5.41
C LEU A 10 -5.12 -4.28 5.94
N TYR A 11 -4.79 -5.40 5.29
CA TYR A 11 -5.18 -6.72 5.75
C TYR A 11 -4.11 -7.24 6.70
N SER A 12 -4.52 -7.58 7.91
CA SER A 12 -3.62 -7.96 8.98
C SER A 12 -4.27 -9.02 9.85
N ARG A 13 -3.58 -9.41 10.93
CA ARG A 13 -4.18 -10.26 11.95
C ARG A 13 -3.59 -9.88 13.31
N PRO A 14 -4.27 -10.25 14.41
CA PRO A 14 -3.75 -9.97 15.75
C PRO A 14 -2.38 -10.62 15.96
N GLY A 15 -1.48 -9.90 16.60
CA GLY A 15 -0.15 -10.44 16.92
C GLY A 15 0.83 -10.46 15.77
N CYS A 16 0.51 -9.82 14.67
CA CYS A 16 1.41 -9.78 13.51
C CYS A 16 2.30 -8.56 13.61
N HIS A 17 3.57 -8.74 13.99
CA HIS A 17 4.50 -7.62 14.12
C HIS A 17 4.78 -6.93 12.80
N LEU A 18 4.89 -7.69 11.73
CA LEU A 18 5.11 -7.09 10.41
C LEU A 18 3.94 -6.24 10.00
N CYS A 19 2.73 -6.64 10.38
CA CYS A 19 1.53 -5.87 10.07
C CYS A 19 1.50 -4.57 10.88
N GLU A 20 1.92 -4.64 12.15
CA GLU A 20 2.00 -3.45 12.99
C GLU A 20 3.01 -2.47 12.44
N ASP A 21 4.17 -2.98 12.01
CA ASP A 21 5.19 -2.14 11.40
C ASP A 21 4.69 -1.51 10.11
N ALA A 22 3.99 -2.28 9.29
CA ALA A 22 3.43 -1.75 8.05
C ALA A 22 2.44 -0.64 8.32
N ARG A 23 1.60 -0.81 9.35
CA ARG A 23 0.64 0.23 9.71
C ARG A 23 1.34 1.51 10.14
N ALA A 24 2.36 1.39 10.99
CA ALA A 24 3.09 2.56 11.45
C ALA A 24 3.76 3.29 10.28
N THR A 25 4.35 2.53 9.37
CA THR A 25 4.99 3.11 8.19
C THR A 25 3.97 3.81 7.31
N LEU A 26 2.82 3.18 7.09
CA LEU A 26 1.75 3.78 6.29
C LEU A 26 1.26 5.08 6.91
N GLU A 27 1.06 5.08 8.23
CA GLU A 27 0.59 6.29 8.90
C GLU A 27 1.59 7.43 8.71
N ALA A 28 2.88 7.14 8.82
CA ALA A 28 3.91 8.16 8.63
C ALA A 28 3.95 8.66 7.19
N LEU A 29 3.87 7.74 6.23
CA LEU A 29 3.90 8.13 4.82
C LEU A 29 2.68 8.96 4.43
N LEU A 30 1.51 8.57 4.93
CA LEU A 30 0.29 9.30 4.63
C LEU A 30 0.27 10.67 5.30
N ALA A 31 0.81 10.76 6.53
CA ALA A 31 0.92 12.06 7.19
C ALA A 31 1.86 12.99 6.42
N ASP A 32 2.97 12.46 5.91
CA ASP A 32 3.88 13.24 5.10
C ASP A 32 3.22 13.73 3.82
N ARG A 33 2.45 12.85 3.17
CA ARG A 33 1.72 13.25 1.96
C ARG A 33 0.73 14.36 2.24
N ALA A 34 -0.03 14.23 3.34
CA ALA A 34 -1.00 15.24 3.70
C ALA A 34 -0.32 16.57 3.98
N ALA A 35 0.82 16.54 4.65
CA ALA A 35 1.56 17.76 4.96
C ALA A 35 2.05 18.46 3.69
N ARG A 36 2.25 17.71 2.63
CA ARG A 36 2.69 18.26 1.34
C ARG A 36 1.55 18.53 0.38
N GLY A 37 0.31 18.41 0.83
CA GLY A 37 -0.83 18.67 -0.03
C GLY A 37 -1.11 17.59 -1.06
N LEU A 38 -0.52 16.42 -0.90
CA LEU A 38 -0.74 15.31 -1.82
C LEU A 38 -1.91 14.46 -1.34
N PRO A 39 -2.54 13.70 -2.25
CA PRO A 39 -3.64 12.81 -1.83
C PRO A 39 -3.21 11.87 -0.72
N SER A 40 -4.04 11.79 0.32
CA SER A 40 -3.73 10.99 1.50
C SER A 40 -5.00 10.35 2.03
N PRO A 41 -5.33 9.12 1.61
CA PRO A 41 -6.56 8.46 2.06
C PRO A 41 -6.45 8.01 3.50
N GLY A 42 -7.60 7.68 4.10
CA GLY A 42 -7.63 7.06 5.42
C GLY A 42 -7.27 5.59 5.33
N ILE A 43 -6.88 5.02 6.45
CA ILE A 43 -6.55 3.60 6.56
C ILE A 43 -7.71 2.87 7.22
N VAL A 44 -8.14 1.77 6.60
CA VAL A 44 -9.10 0.84 7.19
C VAL A 44 -8.36 -0.48 7.38
N GLU A 45 -8.25 -0.93 8.62
CA GLU A 45 -7.58 -2.20 8.90
C GLU A 45 -8.62 -3.32 8.95
N ARG A 46 -8.34 -4.43 8.26
CA ARG A 46 -9.22 -5.58 8.23
C ARG A 46 -8.50 -6.78 8.82
N ASP A 47 -9.12 -7.41 9.80
CA ASP A 47 -8.58 -8.61 10.43
C ASP A 47 -8.98 -9.80 9.57
N ILE A 48 -7.99 -10.49 8.98
CA ILE A 48 -8.30 -11.62 8.10
C ILE A 48 -8.85 -12.81 8.86
N GLU A 49 -8.67 -12.86 10.19
CA GLU A 49 -9.22 -13.95 10.98
C GLU A 49 -10.70 -13.78 11.26
N ALA A 50 -11.25 -12.61 11.00
CA ALA A 50 -12.68 -12.37 11.17
C ALA A 50 -13.50 -12.85 9.98
N ASP A 51 -12.86 -13.30 8.90
CA ASP A 51 -13.56 -13.67 7.67
C ASP A 51 -12.78 -14.81 7.00
N ASP A 52 -13.44 -15.94 6.79
CA ASP A 52 -12.77 -17.12 6.23
C ASP A 52 -12.23 -16.88 4.83
N ASP A 53 -12.93 -16.10 4.01
CA ASP A 53 -12.46 -15.80 2.67
C ASP A 53 -11.20 -14.96 2.71
N LEU A 54 -11.15 -13.96 3.58
CA LEU A 54 -9.95 -13.14 3.72
C LEU A 54 -8.78 -13.98 4.22
N HIS A 55 -9.06 -14.87 5.16
CA HIS A 55 -8.01 -15.74 5.69
C HIS A 55 -7.42 -16.62 4.59
N ARG A 56 -8.27 -17.21 3.76
CA ARG A 56 -7.79 -18.05 2.68
C ARG A 56 -6.96 -17.25 1.67
N ARG A 57 -7.37 -16.02 1.39
CA ARG A 57 -6.69 -15.21 0.37
C ARG A 57 -5.36 -14.66 0.85
N TYR A 58 -5.27 -14.27 2.10
CA TYR A 58 -4.17 -13.43 2.55
C TYR A 58 -3.31 -14.01 3.66
N ALA A 59 -3.65 -15.18 4.20
CA ALA A 59 -2.95 -15.71 5.39
C ALA A 59 -1.44 -15.82 5.21
N LEU A 60 -0.99 -16.10 3.98
CA LEU A 60 0.43 -16.30 3.71
C LEU A 60 1.10 -15.05 3.14
N THR A 61 0.36 -13.98 2.95
CA THR A 61 0.90 -12.79 2.29
C THR A 61 0.73 -11.50 3.07
N ILE A 62 0.12 -11.56 4.26
CA ILE A 62 0.00 -10.35 5.09
C ILE A 62 1.37 -9.88 5.54
N PRO A 63 1.55 -8.56 5.71
CA PRO A 63 0.56 -7.50 5.52
C PRO A 63 0.29 -7.24 4.05
N VAL A 64 -1.00 -7.10 3.70
CA VAL A 64 -1.41 -6.76 2.34
C VAL A 64 -2.07 -5.40 2.36
N VAL A 65 -1.68 -4.55 1.43
CA VAL A 65 -2.26 -3.22 1.31
C VAL A 65 -3.01 -3.14 0.01
N ALA A 66 -4.25 -2.66 0.06
CA ALA A 66 -5.10 -2.53 -1.12
C ALA A 66 -5.58 -1.09 -1.24
N LEU A 67 -5.58 -0.57 -2.46
CA LEU A 67 -6.02 0.78 -2.73
C LEU A 67 -6.46 0.89 -4.18
N GLY A 68 -7.74 1.20 -4.38
CA GLY A 68 -8.25 1.48 -5.70
C GLY A 68 -8.07 0.34 -6.70
N GLY A 69 -8.29 -0.90 -6.26
CA GLY A 69 -8.15 -2.05 -7.14
C GLY A 69 -6.74 -2.60 -7.27
N ARG A 70 -5.77 -1.96 -6.62
CA ARG A 70 -4.38 -2.43 -6.62
C ARG A 70 -4.07 -3.05 -5.28
N GLU A 71 -3.18 -4.04 -5.27
CA GLU A 71 -2.76 -4.71 -4.03
C GLU A 71 -1.26 -4.87 -4.00
N LEU A 72 -0.72 -4.77 -2.79
CA LEU A 72 0.70 -5.02 -2.54
C LEU A 72 0.78 -6.09 -1.44
N ALA A 73 1.25 -7.27 -1.80
CA ALA A 73 1.43 -8.34 -0.83
C ALA A 73 2.78 -8.19 -0.12
N LEU A 74 2.85 -8.68 1.09
CA LEU A 74 4.09 -8.63 1.90
C LEU A 74 4.64 -7.20 1.94
N ALA A 75 3.78 -6.28 2.34
CA ALA A 75 4.10 -4.85 2.35
C ALA A 75 4.96 -4.51 3.55
N THR A 76 6.19 -5.02 3.56
CA THR A 76 7.04 -5.01 4.74
C THR A 76 8.13 -3.94 4.73
N THR A 77 8.31 -3.21 3.64
CA THR A 77 9.33 -2.17 3.61
C THR A 77 8.73 -0.83 3.25
N SER A 78 9.34 0.24 3.75
CA SER A 78 8.85 1.58 3.43
C SER A 78 9.03 1.90 1.96
N ALA A 79 10.07 1.34 1.32
CA ALA A 79 10.28 1.56 -0.10
C ALA A 79 9.13 1.00 -0.93
N LYS A 80 8.70 -0.24 -0.61
CA LYS A 80 7.56 -0.83 -1.30
C LYS A 80 6.29 -0.05 -1.09
N LEU A 81 6.05 0.38 0.14
CA LEU A 81 4.85 1.13 0.46
C LEU A 81 4.85 2.49 -0.20
N ARG A 82 5.99 3.18 -0.21
CA ARG A 82 6.09 4.47 -0.87
C ARG A 82 5.82 4.35 -2.36
N ALA A 83 6.42 3.36 -3.02
CA ALA A 83 6.21 3.14 -4.44
C ALA A 83 4.75 2.81 -4.74
N PHE A 84 4.13 1.98 -3.90
CA PHE A 84 2.73 1.62 -4.08
C PHE A 84 1.82 2.84 -3.99
N LEU A 85 2.06 3.69 -3.00
CA LEU A 85 1.24 4.90 -2.84
C LEU A 85 1.42 5.85 -4.02
N ALA A 86 2.65 6.02 -4.49
CA ALA A 86 2.88 6.89 -5.64
C ALA A 86 2.17 6.37 -6.87
N GLU A 87 2.22 5.07 -7.10
CA GLU A 87 1.56 4.47 -8.25
C GLU A 87 0.04 4.60 -8.14
N ALA A 88 -0.50 4.27 -6.97
CA ALA A 88 -1.94 4.21 -6.79
C ALA A 88 -2.57 5.60 -6.69
N LEU A 89 -1.88 6.55 -6.10
CA LEU A 89 -2.45 7.87 -5.81
C LEU A 89 -2.03 8.94 -6.80
N ASP A 90 -0.78 8.86 -7.29
CA ASP A 90 -0.25 9.90 -8.16
C ASP A 90 -0.22 9.47 -9.62
N GLY A 91 -0.52 8.21 -9.88
CA GLY A 91 -0.52 7.70 -11.24
C GLY A 91 0.86 7.46 -11.82
N GLU A 92 1.90 7.49 -10.99
CA GLU A 92 3.25 7.24 -11.47
C GLU A 92 3.50 5.74 -11.61
N PRO A 93 4.06 5.31 -12.73
CA PRO A 93 4.40 3.89 -12.85
C PRO A 93 5.50 3.55 -11.87
N PRO A 94 5.33 2.48 -11.10
CA PRO A 94 6.35 2.10 -10.11
C PRO A 94 7.62 1.64 -10.78
N SER A 95 7.52 1.16 -11.98
CA SER A 95 8.65 0.62 -12.70
C SER A 95 9.34 1.68 -13.54
N ARG A 96 8.96 2.95 -13.38
CA ARG A 96 9.57 3.98 -14.19
C ARG A 96 11.09 3.97 -14.05
N ASP A 97 11.57 3.94 -12.82
CA ASP A 97 13.00 3.93 -12.59
C ASP A 97 13.63 2.65 -13.08
N ALA A 98 12.96 1.54 -12.87
CA ALA A 98 13.45 0.28 -13.36
C ALA A 98 13.47 0.27 -14.88
N ILE A 99 12.45 0.85 -15.49
CA ILE A 99 12.41 0.95 -16.93
C ILE A 99 13.51 1.85 -17.42
N ALA A 100 13.68 2.98 -16.80
CA ALA A 100 14.72 3.90 -17.20
C ALA A 100 16.08 3.25 -17.08
N THR A 101 16.26 2.41 -16.10
CA THR A 101 17.51 1.71 -15.91
C THR A 101 17.68 0.55 -16.88
N ALA A 102 16.62 -0.22 -17.04
CA ALA A 102 16.70 -1.44 -17.84
C ALA A 102 16.53 -1.16 -19.30
N VAL A 103 15.74 -0.20 -19.63
CA VAL A 103 15.37 0.07 -21.01
C VAL A 103 16.21 1.09 -21.64
N SER A 104 16.74 1.85 -20.82
CA SER A 104 17.52 2.85 -21.40
C SER A 104 18.43 2.19 -22.32
N TRP A 105 17.96 1.51 -22.52
CA TRP A 105 18.18 0.91 -23.28
C TRP A 105 18.24 1.00 -24.28
N PRO A 106 18.67 1.20 -24.07
CA PRO A 106 18.65 1.51 -24.63
C PRO A 106 18.23 1.50 -25.29
N ARG A 107 18.21 1.69 -25.40
CA ARG A 107 17.68 1.75 -25.94
C ARG A 107 17.90 1.92 -26.77
#